data_23bc2b1f860099dccadd472590dcaf39
#
_entry.id   23bc2b1f860099dccadd472590dcaf39
#
_cell.length_a   1.000
_cell.length_b   1.000
_cell.length_c   1.000
_cell.angle_alpha   90.00
_cell.angle_beta   90.00
_cell.angle_gamma   90.00
#
_symmetry.space_group_name_H-M   'P 1'
#
loop_
_entity.id
_entity.type
_entity.pdbx_description
1 polymer ?
#
loop_
_entity_poly.entity_id
_entity_poly.type
_entity_poly.pdbx_seq_one_letter_code
_entity_poly.pdbx_strand_id
1 'polypeptide(L)'
;MKYIYIVTALVFNLLFSIGVLVDPYLQDATPESMTILWETDSDSQSLVEWGEAVFLTESTWGYSFSNYGNSKIHTVELTDLTPNTRYYYRIVVGDYESYSDVYDFITPPEPSSEASFRIIAMSDMQRDNSNPNKFNEVIHDGIIDYLYDEHSDDIAAELAMILVTGDLVDNGNSYSQWQNHFFEPASDLLSHVPSYPVFGNHEQDSDYFIKYFHLPENGTLGYEEHWYYTDYSNLRVIGLDSNGGYQVQAQLDWLETVLQDACTNDNIDFVFAHLHHPFKSELWT
;
A
#
# COMPACT_ATOMS: atom_id res chain seq x y z
N MET A 1 17.76 69.95 -10.32
CA MET A 1 17.61 68.78 -9.46
C MET A 1 16.83 67.69 -10.20
N LYS A 2 17.51 66.63 -10.63
CA LYS A 2 16.85 65.51 -11.30
C LYS A 2 16.55 64.44 -10.21
N TYR A 3 15.30 64.13 -9.99
CA TYR A 3 14.90 63.06 -9.11
C TYR A 3 15.00 61.71 -9.87
N ILE A 4 15.85 60.82 -9.36
CA ILE A 4 15.95 59.42 -9.77
C ILE A 4 14.96 58.63 -8.92
N TYR A 5 13.90 58.12 -9.53
CA TYR A 5 13.01 57.14 -8.90
C TYR A 5 13.60 55.75 -9.07
N ILE A 6 14.05 55.15 -7.95
CA ILE A 6 14.42 53.75 -7.90
C ILE A 6 13.12 52.97 -7.66
N VAL A 7 12.65 52.28 -8.69
CA VAL A 7 11.57 51.31 -8.58
C VAL A 7 12.19 49.99 -8.13
N THR A 8 12.05 49.67 -6.85
CA THR A 8 12.41 48.33 -6.32
C THR A 8 11.27 47.39 -6.68
N ALA A 9 11.48 46.52 -7.68
CA ALA A 9 10.56 45.43 -7.96
C ALA A 9 10.74 44.38 -6.84
N LEU A 10 9.77 44.27 -5.95
CA LEU A 10 9.64 43.14 -5.03
C LEU A 10 9.19 41.92 -5.89
N VAL A 11 10.11 41.03 -6.18
CA VAL A 11 9.78 39.71 -6.72
C VAL A 11 9.27 38.89 -5.56
N PHE A 12 7.95 38.76 -5.44
CA PHE A 12 7.34 37.74 -4.59
C PHE A 12 7.61 36.40 -5.26
N ASN A 13 8.59 35.64 -4.79
CA ASN A 13 8.64 34.20 -5.01
C ASN A 13 7.48 33.62 -4.21
N LEU A 14 6.39 33.27 -4.88
CA LEU A 14 5.41 32.33 -4.37
C LEU A 14 6.14 30.99 -4.29
N LEU A 15 6.68 30.65 -3.13
CA LEU A 15 7.08 29.29 -2.82
C LEU A 15 5.77 28.48 -2.74
N PHE A 16 5.45 27.74 -3.79
CA PHE A 16 4.42 26.71 -3.72
C PHE A 16 5.07 25.56 -2.93
N SER A 17 4.58 25.31 -1.75
CA SER A 17 4.91 24.09 -1.00
C SER A 17 4.42 22.90 -1.82
N ILE A 18 5.22 21.87 -1.94
CA ILE A 18 4.83 20.60 -2.57
C ILE A 18 3.79 19.96 -1.65
N GLY A 19 2.65 19.58 -2.24
CA GLY A 19 1.56 18.92 -1.53
C GLY A 19 1.68 17.39 -1.61
N VAL A 20 1.42 16.70 -0.50
CA VAL A 20 1.19 15.26 -0.48
C VAL A 20 -0.24 15.01 -0.92
N LEU A 21 -0.44 14.18 -1.94
CA LEU A 21 -1.74 13.82 -2.53
C LEU A 21 -2.23 12.46 -2.02
N VAL A 22 -1.31 11.56 -1.75
CA VAL A 22 -1.55 10.28 -1.09
C VAL A 22 -0.52 10.16 0.03
N ASP A 23 -1.01 9.99 1.24
CA ASP A 23 -0.18 9.80 2.43
C ASP A 23 0.65 8.51 2.31
N PRO A 24 1.76 8.37 3.08
CA PRO A 24 2.59 7.17 3.03
C PRO A 24 1.80 5.90 3.34
N TYR A 25 2.00 4.88 2.53
CA TYR A 25 1.42 3.55 2.73
C TYR A 25 2.45 2.45 2.51
N LEU A 26 2.19 1.29 3.11
CA LEU A 26 3.12 0.17 3.20
C LEU A 26 2.75 -0.95 2.24
N GLN A 27 3.78 -1.55 1.61
CA GLN A 27 3.65 -2.63 0.65
C GLN A 27 4.83 -3.61 0.78
N ASP A 28 4.67 -4.80 0.22
CA ASP A 28 5.70 -5.82 0.03
C ASP A 28 6.61 -6.01 1.25
N ALA A 29 5.98 -6.27 2.40
CA ALA A 29 6.68 -6.48 3.66
C ALA A 29 7.32 -7.88 3.71
N THR A 30 8.59 -7.92 4.07
CA THR A 30 9.31 -9.15 4.40
C THR A 30 9.90 -9.05 5.81
N PRO A 31 10.44 -10.15 6.38
CA PRO A 31 11.13 -10.07 7.68
C PRO A 31 12.28 -9.03 7.71
N GLU A 32 12.88 -8.72 6.55
CA GLU A 32 14.06 -7.87 6.44
C GLU A 32 13.84 -6.62 5.58
N SER A 33 12.63 -6.38 5.07
CA SER A 33 12.34 -5.22 4.23
C SER A 33 10.91 -4.70 4.38
N MET A 34 10.71 -3.43 3.98
CA MET A 34 9.41 -2.77 3.87
C MET A 34 9.46 -1.74 2.76
N THR A 35 8.51 -1.77 1.84
CA THR A 35 8.37 -0.74 0.81
C THR A 35 7.35 0.33 1.24
N ILE A 36 7.76 1.59 1.13
CA ILE A 36 6.95 2.76 1.47
C ILE A 36 6.69 3.55 0.20
N LEU A 37 5.41 3.80 -0.09
CA LEU A 37 4.98 4.60 -1.23
C LEU A 37 4.17 5.81 -0.76
N TRP A 38 4.17 6.88 -1.57
CA TRP A 38 3.31 8.06 -1.40
C TRP A 38 3.20 8.81 -2.72
N GLU A 39 2.29 9.77 -2.82
CA GLU A 39 2.19 10.62 -4.01
C GLU A 39 2.28 12.10 -3.66
N THR A 40 3.01 12.85 -4.49
CA THR A 40 3.09 14.32 -4.41
C THR A 40 2.51 14.99 -5.66
N ASP A 41 2.07 16.25 -5.53
CA ASP A 41 1.48 17.05 -6.63
C ASP A 41 2.49 17.48 -7.68
N SER A 42 3.77 17.42 -7.37
CA SER A 42 4.88 17.82 -8.22
C SER A 42 6.17 17.09 -7.83
N ASP A 43 7.22 17.28 -8.60
CA ASP A 43 8.50 16.61 -8.40
C ASP A 43 9.09 16.94 -7.01
N SER A 44 9.49 15.90 -6.30
CA SER A 44 10.08 15.94 -4.98
C SER A 44 11.12 14.84 -4.84
N GLN A 45 11.93 14.91 -3.82
CA GLN A 45 12.83 13.82 -3.47
C GLN A 45 12.07 12.60 -2.95
N SER A 46 12.56 11.42 -3.28
CA SER A 46 12.08 10.16 -2.71
C SER A 46 12.97 9.78 -1.54
N LEU A 47 12.67 10.31 -0.35
CA LEU A 47 13.48 10.15 0.85
C LEU A 47 12.60 9.80 2.04
N VAL A 48 12.96 8.73 2.73
CA VAL A 48 12.38 8.31 4.01
C VAL A 48 13.45 8.41 5.09
N GLU A 49 13.11 9.08 6.19
CA GLU A 49 13.87 9.00 7.44
C GLU A 49 13.22 7.96 8.35
N TRP A 50 14.02 7.09 8.98
CA TRP A 50 13.52 5.96 9.75
C TRP A 50 14.44 5.52 10.88
N GLY A 51 13.97 4.61 11.74
CA GLY A 51 14.76 4.03 12.83
C GLY A 51 13.91 3.20 13.79
N GLU A 52 14.55 2.47 14.69
CA GLU A 52 13.91 1.66 15.74
C GLU A 52 13.31 2.51 16.88
N ALA A 53 13.46 3.80 16.81
CA ALA A 53 12.91 4.75 17.78
C ALA A 53 12.39 5.99 17.06
N VAL A 54 11.51 6.73 17.70
CA VAL A 54 10.96 8.01 17.18
C VAL A 54 12.03 9.06 16.83
N PHE A 55 13.26 8.89 17.29
CA PHE A 55 14.44 9.63 16.85
C PHE A 55 15.01 8.98 15.60
N LEU A 56 14.45 9.28 14.45
CA LEU A 56 14.83 8.70 13.17
C LEU A 56 16.31 8.98 12.86
N THR A 57 17.12 7.94 12.88
CA THR A 57 18.58 8.04 12.75
C THR A 57 19.11 7.64 11.38
N GLU A 58 18.32 6.94 10.63
CA GLU A 58 18.64 6.44 9.30
C GLU A 58 17.87 7.22 8.22
N SER A 59 18.36 7.14 6.99
CA SER A 59 17.67 7.70 5.84
C SER A 59 17.92 6.86 4.60
N THR A 60 16.87 6.61 3.82
CA THR A 60 16.94 5.81 2.60
C THR A 60 16.34 6.57 1.43
N TRP A 61 17.05 6.59 0.31
CA TRP A 61 16.64 7.17 -0.95
C TRP A 61 16.01 6.10 -1.84
N GLY A 62 14.94 6.49 -2.52
CA GLY A 62 14.32 5.67 -3.55
C GLY A 62 14.20 6.39 -4.87
N TYR A 63 13.15 6.11 -5.58
CA TYR A 63 12.86 6.69 -6.89
C TYR A 63 11.42 7.19 -6.97
N SER A 64 11.13 7.99 -8.00
CA SER A 64 9.77 8.40 -8.34
C SER A 64 9.49 8.26 -9.82
N PHE A 65 8.23 8.14 -10.15
CA PHE A 65 7.76 8.14 -11.54
C PHE A 65 6.50 8.99 -11.71
N SER A 66 6.24 9.39 -12.94
CA SER A 66 5.10 10.25 -13.26
C SER A 66 3.79 9.46 -13.18
N ASN A 67 2.79 10.05 -12.55
CA ASN A 67 1.45 9.49 -12.49
C ASN A 67 0.45 10.32 -13.30
N TYR A 68 -0.18 11.33 -12.73
CA TYR A 68 -1.17 12.14 -13.39
C TYR A 68 -0.75 13.63 -13.39
N GLY A 69 -0.77 14.27 -14.58
CA GLY A 69 -0.32 15.66 -14.71
C GLY A 69 1.15 15.80 -14.30
N ASN A 70 1.41 16.56 -13.24
CA ASN A 70 2.74 16.75 -12.68
C ASN A 70 3.02 15.86 -11.47
N SER A 71 2.02 15.10 -11.00
CA SER A 71 2.18 14.29 -9.78
C SER A 71 3.20 13.18 -9.95
N LYS A 72 3.79 12.79 -8.83
CA LYS A 72 4.79 11.73 -8.74
C LYS A 72 4.41 10.73 -7.68
N ILE A 73 4.46 9.46 -8.01
CA ILE A 73 4.49 8.38 -7.02
C ILE A 73 5.95 8.13 -6.67
N HIS A 74 6.22 8.10 -5.39
CA HIS A 74 7.53 7.82 -4.80
C HIS A 74 7.52 6.41 -4.22
N THR A 75 8.65 5.73 -4.35
CA THR A 75 8.87 4.39 -3.82
C THR A 75 10.21 4.35 -3.13
N VAL A 76 10.22 3.92 -1.86
CA VAL A 76 11.43 3.72 -1.06
C VAL A 76 11.35 2.36 -0.40
N GLU A 77 12.30 1.49 -0.68
CA GLU A 77 12.44 0.21 -0.02
C GLU A 77 13.46 0.33 1.12
N LEU A 78 13.03 0.00 2.33
CA LEU A 78 13.91 -0.17 3.49
C LEU A 78 14.37 -1.62 3.52
N THR A 79 15.68 -1.84 3.63
CA THR A 79 16.29 -3.17 3.64
C THR A 79 17.19 -3.36 4.86
N ASP A 80 17.67 -4.58 5.06
CA ASP A 80 18.50 -4.95 6.22
C ASP A 80 17.80 -4.70 7.56
N LEU A 81 16.48 -4.81 7.58
CA LEU A 81 15.68 -4.71 8.79
C LEU A 81 15.79 -5.99 9.62
N THR A 82 15.46 -5.89 10.91
CA THR A 82 15.41 -7.02 11.82
C THR A 82 13.98 -7.58 11.85
N PRO A 83 13.78 -8.91 11.75
CA PRO A 83 12.46 -9.52 11.84
C PRO A 83 11.74 -9.19 13.16
N ASN A 84 10.41 -9.12 13.11
CA ASN A 84 9.53 -8.87 14.25
C ASN A 84 9.95 -7.65 15.09
N THR A 85 10.36 -6.58 14.42
CA THR A 85 10.90 -5.37 15.03
C THR A 85 10.10 -4.14 14.58
N ARG A 86 9.83 -3.26 15.53
CA ARG A 86 9.14 -1.99 15.27
C ARG A 86 10.11 -0.97 14.70
N TYR A 87 9.70 -0.33 13.62
CA TYR A 87 10.36 0.81 13.00
C TYR A 87 9.42 1.99 12.92
N TYR A 88 9.97 3.18 13.12
CA TYR A 88 9.31 4.46 12.92
C TYR A 88 9.84 5.10 11.65
N TYR A 89 8.97 5.80 10.92
CA TYR A 89 9.36 6.44 9.68
C TYR A 89 8.57 7.72 9.40
N ARG A 90 9.13 8.56 8.54
CA ARG A 90 8.43 9.69 7.92
C ARG A 90 8.99 9.95 6.54
N ILE A 91 8.18 10.52 5.65
CA ILE A 91 8.64 11.01 4.36
C ILE A 91 9.16 12.44 4.48
N VAL A 92 10.13 12.76 3.62
CA VAL A 92 10.69 14.11 3.47
C VAL A 92 10.18 14.69 2.15
N VAL A 93 9.60 15.89 2.19
CA VAL A 93 8.98 16.53 1.04
C VAL A 93 9.70 17.85 0.72
N GLY A 94 10.04 18.08 -0.56
CA GLY A 94 10.56 19.34 -1.05
C GLY A 94 11.89 19.75 -0.46
N ASP A 95 12.99 19.10 -0.77
CA ASP A 95 14.34 19.48 -0.31
C ASP A 95 14.44 19.80 1.21
N TYR A 96 13.78 18.99 2.04
CA TYR A 96 13.64 19.19 3.50
C TYR A 96 12.76 20.40 3.88
N GLU A 97 11.86 20.81 3.01
CA GLU A 97 10.93 21.92 3.32
C GLU A 97 9.81 21.51 4.27
N SER A 98 9.36 20.24 4.17
CA SER A 98 8.33 19.66 5.03
C SER A 98 8.52 18.18 5.27
N TYR A 99 7.77 17.64 6.24
CA TYR A 99 7.80 16.25 6.65
C TYR A 99 6.36 15.77 6.88
N SER A 100 6.11 14.48 6.66
CA SER A 100 4.89 13.87 7.18
C SER A 100 4.91 13.77 8.70
N ASP A 101 3.81 13.35 9.29
CA ASP A 101 3.80 12.80 10.63
C ASP A 101 4.74 11.59 10.72
N VAL A 102 5.10 11.19 11.94
CA VAL A 102 5.88 9.97 12.17
C VAL A 102 4.92 8.81 12.30
N TYR A 103 5.02 7.85 11.40
CA TYR A 103 4.29 6.59 11.41
C TYR A 103 5.17 5.46 11.94
N ASP A 104 4.61 4.28 12.10
CA ASP A 104 5.36 3.09 12.48
C ASP A 104 4.80 1.83 11.82
N PHE A 105 5.61 0.81 11.78
CA PHE A 105 5.24 -0.55 11.36
C PHE A 105 6.05 -1.59 12.14
N ILE A 106 5.63 -2.85 12.07
CA ILE A 106 6.40 -3.98 12.56
C ILE A 106 6.72 -4.90 11.39
N THR A 107 8.00 -5.25 11.23
CA THR A 107 8.42 -6.23 10.22
C THR A 107 7.81 -7.60 10.50
N PRO A 108 7.44 -8.38 9.46
CA PRO A 108 7.05 -9.76 9.62
C PRO A 108 8.04 -10.55 10.50
N PRO A 109 7.56 -11.52 11.30
CA PRO A 109 8.44 -12.42 12.03
C PRO A 109 9.15 -13.38 11.07
N GLU A 110 10.19 -14.04 11.56
CA GLU A 110 10.88 -15.10 10.82
C GLU A 110 9.89 -16.17 10.34
N PRO A 111 10.14 -16.76 9.14
CA PRO A 111 9.41 -17.95 8.70
C PRO A 111 9.42 -19.04 9.78
N SER A 112 8.37 -19.82 9.86
CA SER A 112 8.16 -20.83 10.93
C SER A 112 7.91 -20.28 12.34
N SER A 113 7.79 -18.98 12.52
CA SER A 113 7.33 -18.44 13.80
C SER A 113 5.89 -18.90 14.07
N GLU A 114 5.61 -19.33 15.29
CA GLU A 114 4.24 -19.71 15.73
C GLU A 114 3.52 -18.55 16.43
N ALA A 115 3.97 -17.30 16.20
CA ALA A 115 3.34 -16.14 16.81
C ALA A 115 1.92 -15.94 16.29
N SER A 116 0.99 -15.63 17.16
CA SER A 116 -0.37 -15.26 16.76
C SER A 116 -0.37 -13.89 16.10
N PHE A 117 -1.14 -13.73 15.03
CA PHE A 117 -1.32 -12.47 14.33
C PHE A 117 -2.76 -12.32 13.81
N ARG A 118 -3.14 -11.10 13.47
CA ARG A 118 -4.45 -10.79 12.86
C ARG A 118 -4.26 -10.26 11.47
N ILE A 119 -5.16 -10.64 10.58
CA ILE A 119 -5.27 -10.09 9.23
C ILE A 119 -6.66 -9.50 9.03
N ILE A 120 -6.74 -8.48 8.17
CA ILE A 120 -8.01 -7.96 7.68
C ILE A 120 -8.17 -8.41 6.24
N ALA A 121 -9.37 -8.86 5.89
CA ALA A 121 -9.76 -9.10 4.51
C ALA A 121 -11.01 -8.26 4.19
N MET A 122 -10.96 -7.48 3.13
CA MET A 122 -12.04 -6.63 2.69
C MET A 122 -12.13 -6.59 1.16
N SER A 123 -13.30 -6.20 0.64
CA SER A 123 -13.61 -6.15 -0.79
C SER A 123 -14.66 -5.10 -1.08
N ASP A 124 -14.79 -4.71 -2.36
CA ASP A 124 -15.91 -3.91 -2.85
C ASP A 124 -16.05 -2.57 -2.10
N MET A 125 -14.90 -1.87 -1.90
CA MET A 125 -14.85 -0.58 -1.22
C MET A 125 -15.27 0.59 -2.10
N GLN A 126 -15.54 0.35 -3.38
CA GLN A 126 -15.93 1.39 -4.32
C GLN A 126 -17.09 2.24 -3.78
N ARG A 127 -16.97 3.53 -3.98
CA ARG A 127 -17.91 4.50 -3.41
C ARG A 127 -19.32 4.34 -3.99
N ASP A 128 -20.28 3.96 -3.15
CA ASP A 128 -21.69 4.02 -3.47
C ASP A 128 -22.24 5.44 -3.23
N ASN A 129 -22.94 5.99 -4.22
CA ASN A 129 -23.59 7.31 -4.10
C ASN A 129 -24.67 7.38 -3.01
N SER A 130 -25.25 6.24 -2.62
CA SER A 130 -26.22 6.16 -1.52
C SER A 130 -25.57 6.19 -0.15
N ASN A 131 -24.31 5.72 -0.07
CA ASN A 131 -23.51 5.64 1.16
C ASN A 131 -22.05 6.09 0.90
N PRO A 132 -21.83 7.38 0.58
CA PRO A 132 -20.54 7.86 0.09
C PRO A 132 -19.41 7.76 1.12
N ASN A 133 -19.71 7.61 2.38
CA ASN A 133 -18.73 7.52 3.48
C ASN A 133 -18.57 6.09 4.00
N LYS A 134 -19.17 5.09 3.35
CA LYS A 134 -19.23 3.73 3.91
C LYS A 134 -17.86 3.11 4.14
N PHE A 135 -16.92 3.31 3.22
CA PHE A 135 -15.57 2.79 3.39
C PHE A 135 -14.83 3.47 4.55
N ASN A 136 -14.96 4.80 4.68
CA ASN A 136 -14.41 5.53 5.83
C ASN A 136 -15.00 5.01 7.17
N GLU A 137 -16.32 4.78 7.25
CA GLU A 137 -16.96 4.16 8.42
C GLU A 137 -16.42 2.75 8.70
N VAL A 138 -16.17 1.93 7.67
CA VAL A 138 -15.60 0.59 7.84
C VAL A 138 -14.19 0.67 8.44
N ILE A 139 -13.37 1.60 7.94
CA ILE A 139 -12.00 1.78 8.45
C ILE A 139 -12.01 2.31 9.88
N HIS A 140 -12.69 3.43 10.14
CA HIS A 140 -12.61 4.10 11.43
C HIS A 140 -13.52 3.47 12.48
N ASP A 141 -14.85 3.44 12.24
CA ASP A 141 -15.81 2.95 13.22
C ASP A 141 -15.79 1.39 13.31
N GLY A 142 -15.44 0.71 12.21
CA GLY A 142 -15.40 -0.75 12.14
C GLY A 142 -14.08 -1.36 12.59
N ILE A 143 -12.96 -0.91 12.04
CA ILE A 143 -11.64 -1.54 12.26
C ILE A 143 -10.88 -0.84 13.40
N ILE A 144 -10.63 0.45 13.27
CA ILE A 144 -9.79 1.19 14.22
C ILE A 144 -10.46 1.28 15.60
N ASP A 145 -11.73 1.67 15.67
CA ASP A 145 -12.46 1.73 16.93
C ASP A 145 -12.60 0.32 17.57
N TYR A 146 -12.83 -0.72 16.76
CA TYR A 146 -12.86 -2.09 17.27
C TYR A 146 -11.52 -2.51 17.90
N LEU A 147 -10.40 -2.18 17.25
CA LEU A 147 -9.08 -2.48 17.79
C LEU A 147 -8.85 -1.72 19.11
N TYR A 148 -9.19 -0.43 19.12
CA TYR A 148 -9.07 0.41 20.31
C TYR A 148 -9.90 -0.12 21.49
N ASP A 149 -11.15 -0.52 21.25
CA ASP A 149 -12.07 -0.94 22.31
C ASP A 149 -11.76 -2.36 22.84
N GLU A 150 -11.38 -3.29 21.96
CA GLU A 150 -11.26 -4.70 22.29
C GLU A 150 -9.80 -5.17 22.45
N HIS A 151 -8.81 -4.39 22.00
CA HIS A 151 -7.40 -4.77 21.99
C HIS A 151 -6.48 -3.65 22.44
N SER A 152 -6.02 -2.81 21.50
CA SER A 152 -5.16 -1.66 21.79
C SER A 152 -5.25 -0.60 20.69
N ASP A 153 -4.75 0.62 20.98
CA ASP A 153 -4.61 1.71 19.99
C ASP A 153 -3.36 1.57 19.10
N ASP A 154 -2.62 0.48 19.26
CA ASP A 154 -1.39 0.19 18.52
C ASP A 154 -1.69 -0.65 17.26
N ILE A 155 -2.11 0.02 16.18
CA ILE A 155 -2.52 -0.62 14.92
C ILE A 155 -1.43 -1.55 14.37
N ALA A 156 -0.16 -1.11 14.37
CA ALA A 156 0.96 -1.89 13.84
C ALA A 156 1.23 -3.18 14.65
N ALA A 157 0.94 -3.19 15.96
CA ALA A 157 1.07 -4.39 16.80
C ALA A 157 -0.12 -5.33 16.65
N GLU A 158 -1.30 -4.80 16.33
CA GLU A 158 -2.53 -5.58 16.27
C GLU A 158 -2.76 -6.25 14.91
N LEU A 159 -2.24 -5.68 13.83
CA LEU A 159 -2.50 -6.13 12.46
C LEU A 159 -1.21 -6.45 11.70
N ALA A 160 -1.18 -7.63 11.12
CA ALA A 160 -0.07 -8.11 10.30
C ALA A 160 -0.14 -7.64 8.84
N MET A 161 -1.32 -7.70 8.25
CA MET A 161 -1.55 -7.34 6.85
C MET A 161 -3.04 -7.09 6.55
N ILE A 162 -3.27 -6.42 5.43
CA ILE A 162 -4.58 -6.13 4.88
C ILE A 162 -4.69 -6.82 3.51
N LEU A 163 -5.65 -7.74 3.36
CA LEU A 163 -5.99 -8.36 2.09
C LEU A 163 -7.16 -7.62 1.46
N VAL A 164 -6.96 -7.13 0.25
CA VAL A 164 -8.00 -6.39 -0.49
C VAL A 164 -8.38 -7.20 -1.73
N THR A 165 -9.58 -7.77 -1.73
CA THR A 165 -9.99 -8.72 -2.75
C THR A 165 -10.68 -8.06 -3.96
N GLY A 166 -10.14 -6.93 -4.42
CA GLY A 166 -10.57 -6.21 -5.63
C GLY A 166 -11.70 -5.21 -5.41
N ASP A 167 -12.03 -4.48 -6.45
CA ASP A 167 -13.04 -3.41 -6.49
C ASP A 167 -12.75 -2.32 -5.44
N LEU A 168 -11.50 -1.80 -5.48
CA LEU A 168 -11.04 -0.72 -4.59
C LEU A 168 -11.71 0.60 -4.94
N VAL A 169 -11.98 0.82 -6.23
CA VAL A 169 -12.58 2.02 -6.80
C VAL A 169 -13.71 1.65 -7.77
N ASP A 170 -14.63 2.57 -8.05
CA ASP A 170 -15.72 2.33 -9.00
C ASP A 170 -15.25 2.35 -10.47
N ASN A 171 -14.16 3.06 -10.76
CA ASN A 171 -13.56 3.13 -12.09
C ASN A 171 -12.04 3.28 -11.97
N GLY A 172 -11.31 2.19 -12.20
CA GLY A 172 -9.84 2.15 -12.12
C GLY A 172 -9.14 3.16 -13.04
N ASN A 173 -9.77 3.59 -14.12
CA ASN A 173 -9.22 4.63 -15.01
C ASN A 173 -9.48 6.06 -14.51
N SER A 174 -10.12 6.25 -13.37
CA SER A 174 -10.37 7.56 -12.77
C SER A 174 -9.33 7.88 -11.70
N TYR A 175 -8.33 8.71 -12.04
CA TYR A 175 -7.28 9.14 -11.12
C TYR A 175 -7.81 9.62 -9.75
N SER A 176 -8.81 10.49 -9.77
CA SER A 176 -9.34 11.06 -8.51
C SER A 176 -10.06 10.05 -7.62
N GLN A 177 -10.50 8.91 -8.16
CA GLN A 177 -11.14 7.89 -7.33
C GLN A 177 -10.11 7.14 -6.50
N TRP A 178 -8.92 6.89 -7.02
CA TRP A 178 -7.84 6.27 -6.24
C TRP A 178 -7.53 7.08 -4.99
N GLN A 179 -7.39 8.39 -5.13
CA GLN A 179 -7.10 9.28 -4.01
C GLN A 179 -8.29 9.37 -3.04
N ASN A 180 -9.47 9.78 -3.54
CA ASN A 180 -10.58 10.21 -2.69
C ASN A 180 -11.47 9.04 -2.22
N HIS A 181 -11.44 7.88 -2.90
CA HIS A 181 -12.32 6.76 -2.58
C HIS A 181 -11.59 5.61 -1.91
N PHE A 182 -10.26 5.50 -2.10
CA PHE A 182 -9.46 4.42 -1.52
C PHE A 182 -8.40 4.95 -0.54
N PHE A 183 -7.43 5.73 -1.01
CA PHE A 183 -6.29 6.11 -0.16
C PHE A 183 -6.67 7.06 0.98
N GLU A 184 -7.41 8.14 0.72
CA GLU A 184 -7.81 9.10 1.75
C GLU A 184 -8.61 8.44 2.89
N PRO A 185 -9.67 7.61 2.63
CA PRO A 185 -10.41 6.95 3.70
C PRO A 185 -9.60 5.93 4.52
N ALA A 186 -8.56 5.34 3.94
CA ALA A 186 -7.78 4.27 4.56
C ALA A 186 -6.38 4.72 5.05
N SER A 187 -6.03 5.99 4.94
CA SER A 187 -4.68 6.50 5.21
C SER A 187 -4.17 6.12 6.61
N ASP A 188 -5.00 6.27 7.65
CA ASP A 188 -4.65 5.95 9.04
C ASP A 188 -4.35 4.46 9.26
N LEU A 189 -4.86 3.59 8.39
CA LEU A 189 -4.60 2.15 8.45
C LEU A 189 -3.40 1.76 7.57
N LEU A 190 -3.37 2.26 6.33
CA LEU A 190 -2.36 1.90 5.33
C LEU A 190 -0.95 2.40 5.66
N SER A 191 -0.84 3.46 6.47
CA SER A 191 0.45 3.99 6.95
C SER A 191 1.12 3.11 8.02
N HIS A 192 0.39 2.15 8.60
CA HIS A 192 0.89 1.27 9.65
C HIS A 192 0.92 -0.22 9.27
N VAL A 193 0.08 -0.63 8.30
CA VAL A 193 -0.12 -2.04 7.96
C VAL A 193 0.02 -2.26 6.46
N PRO A 194 0.89 -3.18 5.99
CA PRO A 194 1.06 -3.45 4.57
C PRO A 194 -0.20 -4.05 3.97
N SER A 195 -0.56 -3.57 2.77
CA SER A 195 -1.74 -4.02 2.04
C SER A 195 -1.39 -4.83 0.79
N TYR A 196 -2.20 -5.85 0.53
CA TYR A 196 -2.02 -6.80 -0.58
C TYR A 196 -3.32 -6.88 -1.39
N PRO A 197 -3.52 -6.00 -2.37
CA PRO A 197 -4.69 -6.01 -3.23
C PRO A 197 -4.55 -7.01 -4.38
N VAL A 198 -5.71 -7.47 -4.88
CA VAL A 198 -5.82 -8.13 -6.19
C VAL A 198 -6.78 -7.34 -7.08
N PHE A 199 -6.71 -7.54 -8.39
CA PHE A 199 -7.60 -6.90 -9.33
C PHE A 199 -9.06 -7.37 -9.18
N GLY A 200 -9.98 -6.42 -9.06
CA GLY A 200 -11.40 -6.62 -9.32
C GLY A 200 -11.79 -6.18 -10.73
N ASN A 201 -13.06 -6.29 -11.09
CA ASN A 201 -13.51 -5.88 -12.41
C ASN A 201 -13.65 -4.36 -12.57
N HIS A 202 -13.79 -3.62 -11.48
CA HIS A 202 -13.86 -2.17 -11.48
C HIS A 202 -12.49 -1.51 -11.68
N GLU A 203 -11.39 -2.18 -11.39
CA GLU A 203 -10.04 -1.72 -11.71
C GLU A 203 -9.80 -1.64 -13.22
N GLN A 204 -10.51 -2.41 -14.04
CA GLN A 204 -10.51 -2.37 -15.51
C GLN A 204 -9.10 -2.52 -16.12
N ASP A 205 -8.23 -3.28 -15.48
CA ASP A 205 -6.83 -3.46 -15.89
C ASP A 205 -6.09 -2.10 -16.05
N SER A 206 -6.36 -1.18 -15.15
CA SER A 206 -5.85 0.18 -15.21
C SER A 206 -4.38 0.26 -14.85
N ASP A 207 -3.61 1.04 -15.62
CA ASP A 207 -2.24 1.41 -15.29
C ASP A 207 -2.09 2.05 -13.89
N TYR A 208 -3.17 2.64 -13.33
CA TYR A 208 -3.12 3.20 -11.99
C TYR A 208 -2.93 2.14 -10.91
N PHE A 209 -3.55 0.96 -11.05
CA PHE A 209 -3.34 -0.14 -10.12
C PHE A 209 -1.85 -0.50 -10.07
N ILE A 210 -1.24 -0.79 -11.21
CA ILE A 210 0.19 -1.14 -11.31
C ILE A 210 1.11 -0.02 -10.81
N LYS A 211 0.69 1.25 -10.93
CA LYS A 211 1.48 2.39 -10.44
C LYS A 211 1.38 2.60 -8.92
N TYR A 212 0.21 2.36 -8.36
CA TYR A 212 -0.01 2.58 -6.93
C TYR A 212 0.43 1.41 -6.07
N PHE A 213 0.48 0.20 -6.61
CA PHE A 213 0.83 -0.97 -5.81
C PHE A 213 2.18 -1.55 -6.23
N HIS A 214 2.99 -1.85 -5.25
CA HIS A 214 4.27 -2.53 -5.38
C HIS A 214 4.13 -3.89 -4.71
N LEU A 215 3.71 -4.88 -5.47
CA LEU A 215 3.41 -6.22 -5.00
C LEU A 215 4.61 -7.15 -5.22
N PRO A 216 4.68 -8.31 -4.53
CA PRO A 216 5.77 -9.25 -4.74
C PRO A 216 5.92 -9.67 -6.21
N GLU A 217 7.10 -9.47 -6.78
CA GLU A 217 7.42 -9.80 -8.18
C GLU A 217 7.75 -11.30 -8.37
N ASN A 218 6.96 -12.18 -7.75
CA ASN A 218 7.15 -13.63 -7.83
C ASN A 218 6.10 -14.35 -8.68
N GLY A 219 5.27 -13.59 -9.40
CA GLY A 219 4.34 -14.07 -10.39
C GLY A 219 5.00 -14.61 -11.66
N THR A 220 4.22 -14.83 -12.69
CA THR A 220 4.73 -15.25 -14.01
C THR A 220 5.24 -14.05 -14.80
N LEU A 221 6.40 -14.16 -15.41
CA LEU A 221 6.98 -13.11 -16.26
C LEU A 221 5.97 -12.65 -17.35
N GLY A 222 5.72 -11.36 -17.43
CA GLY A 222 4.72 -10.74 -18.31
C GLY A 222 3.32 -10.65 -17.71
N TYR A 223 3.16 -11.05 -16.44
CA TYR A 223 1.95 -10.95 -15.64
C TYR A 223 2.27 -10.49 -14.22
N GLU A 224 3.32 -9.74 -14.08
CA GLU A 224 3.77 -9.20 -12.80
C GLU A 224 2.62 -8.44 -12.13
N GLU A 225 2.48 -8.60 -10.81
CA GLU A 225 1.44 -7.99 -9.97
C GLU A 225 -0.01 -8.44 -10.23
N HIS A 226 -0.30 -9.20 -11.31
CA HIS A 226 -1.61 -9.82 -11.52
C HIS A 226 -1.84 -11.01 -10.60
N TRP A 227 -0.79 -11.77 -10.30
CA TRP A 227 -0.80 -12.80 -9.27
C TRP A 227 0.57 -12.92 -8.62
N TYR A 228 0.53 -13.12 -7.33
CA TYR A 228 1.71 -13.16 -6.48
C TYR A 228 1.43 -13.97 -5.21
N TYR A 229 2.47 -14.25 -4.45
CA TYR A 229 2.31 -14.72 -3.09
C TYR A 229 3.23 -13.92 -2.14
N THR A 230 2.84 -13.89 -0.87
CA THR A 230 3.67 -13.39 0.23
C THR A 230 3.59 -14.35 1.41
N ASP A 231 4.68 -14.48 2.14
CA ASP A 231 4.76 -15.32 3.32
C ASP A 231 4.84 -14.43 4.58
N TYR A 232 3.99 -14.71 5.55
CA TYR A 232 4.04 -14.07 6.86
C TYR A 232 4.03 -15.16 7.93
N SER A 233 5.14 -15.28 8.68
CA SER A 233 5.29 -16.37 9.65
C SER A 233 5.12 -17.73 8.95
N ASN A 234 4.20 -18.57 9.40
CA ASN A 234 3.87 -19.88 8.84
C ASN A 234 2.67 -19.86 7.86
N LEU A 235 2.24 -18.67 7.42
CA LEU A 235 1.14 -18.49 6.47
C LEU A 235 1.67 -18.01 5.11
N ARG A 236 1.28 -18.70 4.04
CA ARG A 236 1.38 -18.21 2.67
C ARG A 236 0.05 -17.61 2.22
N VAL A 237 0.08 -16.37 1.76
CA VAL A 237 -1.07 -15.70 1.13
C VAL A 237 -0.82 -15.62 -0.37
N ILE A 238 -1.80 -16.05 -1.18
CA ILE A 238 -1.73 -16.08 -2.64
C ILE A 238 -2.79 -15.12 -3.18
N GLY A 239 -2.37 -14.07 -3.87
CA GLY A 239 -3.24 -13.19 -4.64
C GLY A 239 -3.41 -13.72 -6.07
N LEU A 240 -4.64 -13.77 -6.57
CA LEU A 240 -4.96 -14.26 -7.92
C LEU A 240 -5.80 -13.24 -8.68
N ASP A 241 -5.52 -13.10 -9.96
CA ASP A 241 -6.38 -12.33 -10.86
C ASP A 241 -7.46 -13.23 -11.45
N SER A 242 -8.70 -13.00 -11.06
CA SER A 242 -9.86 -13.77 -11.51
C SER A 242 -10.61 -13.13 -12.68
N ASN A 243 -10.11 -12.01 -13.23
CA ASN A 243 -10.71 -11.38 -14.40
C ASN A 243 -10.58 -12.25 -15.66
N GLY A 244 -11.54 -12.14 -16.59
CA GLY A 244 -11.64 -13.02 -17.74
C GLY A 244 -10.42 -13.06 -18.66
N GLY A 245 -9.62 -11.97 -18.71
CA GLY A 245 -8.35 -11.91 -19.46
C GLY A 245 -7.19 -12.66 -18.81
N TYR A 246 -7.29 -12.95 -17.51
CA TYR A 246 -6.22 -13.53 -16.69
C TYR A 246 -6.47 -14.94 -16.20
N GLN A 247 -7.63 -15.53 -16.52
CA GLN A 247 -7.93 -16.96 -16.30
C GLN A 247 -7.18 -17.82 -17.33
N VAL A 248 -5.86 -17.76 -17.31
CA VAL A 248 -4.97 -18.35 -18.30
C VAL A 248 -4.15 -19.51 -17.72
N GLN A 249 -3.64 -20.38 -18.60
CA GLN A 249 -2.84 -21.52 -18.17
C GLN A 249 -1.57 -21.11 -17.41
N ALA A 250 -0.98 -19.96 -17.73
CA ALA A 250 0.20 -19.46 -17.05
C ALA A 250 -0.04 -19.22 -15.55
N GLN A 251 -1.21 -18.70 -15.16
CA GLN A 251 -1.57 -18.52 -13.74
C GLN A 251 -1.75 -19.88 -13.05
N LEU A 252 -2.39 -20.86 -13.72
CA LEU A 252 -2.60 -22.18 -13.16
C LEU A 252 -1.29 -22.94 -12.96
N ASP A 253 -0.38 -22.91 -13.95
CA ASP A 253 0.93 -23.57 -13.85
C ASP A 253 1.79 -22.95 -12.75
N TRP A 254 1.74 -21.64 -12.61
CA TRP A 254 2.39 -20.93 -11.52
C TRP A 254 1.78 -21.29 -10.16
N LEU A 255 0.45 -21.26 -10.04
CA LEU A 255 -0.26 -21.62 -8.81
C LEU A 255 0.05 -23.06 -8.36
N GLU A 256 0.08 -24.02 -9.31
CA GLU A 256 0.47 -25.39 -9.01
C GLU A 256 1.88 -25.45 -8.41
N THR A 257 2.83 -24.70 -8.99
CA THR A 257 4.21 -24.63 -8.49
C THR A 257 4.28 -24.05 -7.09
N VAL A 258 3.55 -22.95 -6.84
CA VAL A 258 3.50 -22.27 -5.51
C VAL A 258 2.86 -23.18 -4.45
N LEU A 259 1.81 -23.91 -4.80
CA LEU A 259 1.17 -24.85 -3.89
C LEU A 259 2.04 -26.10 -3.61
N GLN A 260 2.77 -26.59 -4.61
CA GLN A 260 3.72 -27.68 -4.42
C GLN A 260 4.89 -27.27 -3.52
N ASP A 261 5.40 -26.05 -3.70
CA ASP A 261 6.41 -25.49 -2.81
C ASP A 261 5.87 -25.37 -1.37
N ALA A 262 4.71 -24.79 -1.18
CA ALA A 262 4.09 -24.67 0.14
C ALA A 262 3.88 -26.03 0.83
N CYS A 263 3.48 -27.08 0.08
CA CYS A 263 3.29 -28.42 0.61
C CYS A 263 4.58 -29.11 1.07
N THR A 264 5.74 -28.65 0.59
CA THR A 264 7.05 -29.25 0.90
C THR A 264 7.94 -28.35 1.76
N ASN A 265 7.49 -27.15 2.03
CA ASN A 265 8.19 -26.15 2.84
C ASN A 265 7.78 -26.30 4.30
N ASP A 266 8.70 -26.78 5.14
CA ASP A 266 8.45 -27.01 6.58
C ASP A 266 8.13 -25.72 7.34
N ASN A 267 8.28 -24.55 6.74
CA ASN A 267 7.96 -23.26 7.33
C ASN A 267 6.52 -22.79 7.05
N ILE A 268 5.78 -23.48 6.20
CA ILE A 268 4.41 -23.09 5.80
C ILE A 268 3.40 -24.12 6.30
N ASP A 269 2.57 -23.74 7.26
CA ASP A 269 1.48 -24.56 7.79
C ASP A 269 0.14 -24.26 7.15
N PHE A 270 -0.06 -22.99 6.69
CA PHE A 270 -1.32 -22.50 6.15
C PHE A 270 -1.12 -21.83 4.80
N VAL A 271 -2.08 -22.05 3.91
CA VAL A 271 -2.17 -21.34 2.63
C VAL A 271 -3.54 -20.71 2.50
N PHE A 272 -3.59 -19.39 2.30
CA PHE A 272 -4.80 -18.66 1.95
C PHE A 272 -4.67 -18.10 0.54
N ALA A 273 -5.70 -18.29 -0.27
CA ALA A 273 -5.79 -17.63 -1.57
C ALA A 273 -6.93 -16.62 -1.54
N HIS A 274 -6.68 -15.43 -2.09
CA HIS A 274 -7.70 -14.41 -2.26
C HIS A 274 -7.80 -13.97 -3.72
N LEU A 275 -9.02 -13.71 -4.16
CA LEU A 275 -9.36 -13.31 -5.52
C LEU A 275 -10.72 -12.59 -5.48
N HIS A 276 -11.01 -11.81 -6.50
CA HIS A 276 -12.23 -11.01 -6.52
C HIS A 276 -13.49 -11.81 -6.84
N HIS A 277 -13.53 -12.52 -7.98
CA HIS A 277 -14.75 -13.20 -8.41
C HIS A 277 -14.95 -14.52 -7.66
N PRO A 278 -16.13 -14.78 -7.07
CA PRO A 278 -16.40 -16.07 -6.44
C PRO A 278 -16.49 -17.18 -7.50
N PHE A 279 -16.00 -18.35 -7.15
CA PHE A 279 -16.10 -19.53 -8.03
C PHE A 279 -17.54 -19.87 -8.43
N LYS A 280 -18.48 -19.62 -7.52
CA LYS A 280 -19.91 -19.85 -7.75
C LYS A 280 -20.73 -18.78 -7.03
N SER A 281 -21.63 -18.14 -7.75
CA SER A 281 -22.56 -17.16 -7.21
C SER A 281 -23.99 -17.51 -7.61
N GLU A 282 -24.95 -17.26 -6.73
CA GLU A 282 -26.39 -17.34 -7.06
C GLU A 282 -26.87 -16.09 -7.79
N LEU A 283 -26.09 -14.99 -7.75
CA LEU A 283 -26.45 -13.70 -8.34
C LEU A 283 -25.81 -13.48 -9.71
N TRP A 284 -24.71 -14.17 -10.01
CA TRP A 284 -23.96 -14.03 -11.24
C TRP A 284 -24.05 -15.36 -12.02
N THR A 285 -24.88 -15.40 -13.05
CA THR A 285 -25.07 -16.58 -13.91
C THR A 285 -24.50 -16.35 -15.31
#